data_40ca7b1db75d614cb0531d76603844c0
#
_entry.id   40ca7b1db75d614cb0531d76603844c0
#
_cell.length_a   1.000
_cell.length_b   1.000
_cell.length_c   1.000
_cell.angle_alpha   90.00
_cell.angle_beta   90.00
_cell.angle_gamma   90.00
#
_symmetry.space_group_name_H-M   'P 1'
#
loop_
_entity.id
_entity.type
_entity.pdbx_description
1 polymer ?
#
loop_
_entity_poly.entity_id
_entity_poly.type
_entity_poly.pdbx_seq_one_letter_code
_entity_poly.pdbx_strand_id
1 'polypeptide(L)'
;MEKFIHKHIYYIAATLIFLIGLVGGILIGSITGQAVPESKIMAVSNEADHIVSVMLSDKPKSLGEFKLTAYCTCSECCDEYADGYTATMTEATPGRTIAVDPNVIPYGTKVIINGNIFVAEDCGEAIKGNRIDVLCASHELAEQFGVQYAEVYIANE
;
A
#
# COMPACT_ATOMS: atom_id res chain seq x y z
N MET A 1 -21.70 -1.55 -1.37
CA MET A 1 -21.32 -2.79 -2.08
C MET A 1 -20.12 -3.50 -1.46
N GLU A 2 -19.06 -2.80 -1.05
CA GLU A 2 -17.85 -3.41 -0.45
C GLU A 2 -18.08 -4.21 0.84
N LYS A 3 -18.95 -3.75 1.75
CA LYS A 3 -19.24 -4.48 3.00
C LYS A 3 -19.88 -5.85 2.79
N PHE A 4 -20.55 -6.05 1.65
CA PHE A 4 -21.18 -7.34 1.29
C PHE A 4 -20.14 -8.35 0.79
N ILE A 5 -19.13 -7.90 0.06
CA ILE A 5 -18.07 -8.74 -0.50
C ILE A 5 -17.16 -9.30 0.60
N HIS A 6 -16.78 -8.46 1.58
CA HIS A 6 -15.95 -8.89 2.72
C HIS A 6 -16.64 -9.94 3.59
N LYS A 7 -17.94 -9.80 3.79
CA LYS A 7 -18.72 -10.75 4.58
C LYS A 7 -18.81 -12.13 3.88
N HIS A 8 -18.96 -12.16 2.55
CA HIS A 8 -18.98 -13.41 1.79
C HIS A 8 -17.63 -14.12 1.76
N ILE A 9 -16.52 -13.38 1.63
CA ILE A 9 -15.17 -13.96 1.68
C ILE A 9 -14.89 -14.60 3.04
N TYR A 10 -15.32 -13.96 4.13
CA TYR A 10 -15.15 -14.50 5.47
C TYR A 10 -15.90 -15.81 5.69
N TYR A 11 -17.16 -15.93 5.19
CA TYR A 11 -17.94 -17.16 5.28
C TYR A 11 -17.35 -18.29 4.42
N ILE A 12 -16.83 -17.99 3.23
CA ILE A 12 -16.18 -18.99 2.37
C ILE A 12 -14.91 -19.52 3.02
N ALA A 13 -14.08 -18.65 3.61
CA ALA A 13 -12.87 -19.05 4.32
C ALA A 13 -13.20 -19.90 5.55
N ALA A 14 -14.21 -19.52 6.34
CA ALA A 14 -14.62 -20.28 7.53
C ALA A 14 -15.19 -21.67 7.19
N THR A 15 -15.95 -21.79 6.08
CA THR A 15 -16.48 -23.09 5.63
C THR A 15 -15.39 -24.00 5.07
N LEU A 16 -14.35 -23.46 4.40
CA LEU A 16 -13.22 -24.23 3.92
C LEU A 16 -12.39 -24.81 5.08
N ILE A 17 -12.16 -24.05 6.14
CA ILE A 17 -11.45 -24.51 7.34
C ILE A 17 -12.23 -25.62 8.04
N PHE A 18 -13.57 -25.50 8.10
CA PHE A 18 -14.42 -26.52 8.71
C PHE A 18 -14.45 -27.84 7.91
N LEU A 19 -14.44 -27.76 6.56
CA LEU A 19 -14.39 -28.93 5.68
C LEU A 19 -13.03 -29.65 5.75
N ILE A 20 -11.93 -28.91 5.87
CA ILE A 20 -10.58 -29.51 6.05
C ILE A 20 -10.48 -30.23 7.40
N GLY A 21 -11.09 -29.66 8.46
CA GLY A 21 -11.16 -30.30 9.79
C GLY A 21 -11.98 -31.59 9.79
N LEU A 22 -13.07 -31.65 9.00
CA LEU A 22 -13.93 -32.85 8.91
C LEU A 22 -13.28 -33.98 8.12
N VAL A 23 -12.54 -33.69 7.06
CA VAL A 23 -11.80 -34.70 6.25
C VAL A 23 -10.60 -35.22 7.02
N GLY A 24 -9.91 -34.38 7.81
CA GLY A 24 -8.84 -34.82 8.71
C GLY A 24 -9.30 -35.74 9.83
N GLY A 25 -10.54 -35.57 10.33
CA GLY A 25 -11.10 -36.37 11.40
C GLY A 25 -11.46 -37.84 11.00
N ILE A 26 -11.72 -38.10 9.72
CA ILE A 26 -12.13 -39.44 9.25
C ILE A 26 -10.91 -40.35 9.01
N LEU A 27 -9.72 -39.81 8.82
CA LEU A 27 -8.49 -40.61 8.59
C LEU A 27 -7.74 -41.00 9.88
N ILE A 28 -8.18 -40.55 11.07
CA ILE A 28 -7.52 -40.88 12.35
C ILE A 28 -8.01 -42.23 12.94
N GLY A 29 -8.96 -42.90 12.28
CA GLY A 29 -9.61 -44.12 12.77
C GLY A 29 -8.84 -45.42 12.63
N SER A 30 -7.59 -45.48 12.18
CA SER A 30 -6.82 -46.70 12.07
C SER A 30 -5.32 -46.50 11.99
N ILE A 31 -4.71 -45.83 12.95
CA ILE A 31 -3.25 -45.82 13.12
C ILE A 31 -2.95 -46.26 14.55
N THR A 32 -2.54 -47.53 14.68
CA THR A 32 -1.90 -48.09 15.85
C THR A 32 -0.83 -47.16 16.41
N GLY A 33 -0.99 -46.75 17.66
CA GLY A 33 -0.17 -45.99 18.60
C GLY A 33 1.32 -45.79 18.35
N GLN A 34 1.72 -45.24 17.20
CA GLN A 34 3.06 -44.67 17.03
C GLN A 34 3.01 -43.18 17.34
N ALA A 35 3.62 -42.79 18.46
CA ALA A 35 3.84 -41.42 18.81
C ALA A 35 4.60 -40.71 17.66
N VAL A 36 4.04 -39.62 17.14
CA VAL A 36 4.74 -38.78 16.15
C VAL A 36 6.00 -38.21 16.84
N PRO A 37 7.19 -38.44 16.31
CA PRO A 37 8.40 -37.95 16.94
C PRO A 37 8.37 -36.44 17.08
N GLU A 38 8.72 -35.91 18.25
CA GLU A 38 8.71 -34.50 18.62
C GLU A 38 9.46 -33.60 17.60
N SER A 39 10.51 -34.19 16.96
CA SER A 39 11.25 -33.53 15.87
C SER A 39 10.41 -33.19 14.64
N LYS A 40 9.35 -33.96 14.36
CA LYS A 40 8.47 -33.76 13.22
C LYS A 40 7.42 -32.66 13.50
N ILE A 41 7.04 -32.49 14.76
CA ILE A 41 6.14 -31.43 15.22
C ILE A 41 6.87 -30.08 15.20
N MET A 42 8.14 -30.04 15.63
CA MET A 42 8.97 -28.82 15.58
C MET A 42 9.28 -28.37 14.14
N ALA A 43 9.46 -29.30 13.19
CA ALA A 43 9.69 -28.94 11.79
C ALA A 43 8.47 -28.27 11.15
N VAL A 44 7.26 -28.76 11.45
CA VAL A 44 6.00 -28.18 10.92
C VAL A 44 5.72 -26.79 11.53
N SER A 45 6.04 -26.59 12.81
CA SER A 45 5.88 -25.26 13.43
C SER A 45 6.84 -24.22 12.83
N ASN A 46 8.09 -24.60 12.55
CA ASN A 46 9.07 -23.70 11.93
C ASN A 46 8.69 -23.32 10.50
N GLU A 47 8.11 -24.22 9.71
CA GLU A 47 7.62 -23.90 8.35
C GLU A 47 6.40 -22.97 8.41
N ALA A 48 5.49 -23.20 9.34
CA ALA A 48 4.32 -22.34 9.52
C ALA A 48 4.73 -20.92 9.95
N ASP A 49 5.65 -20.80 10.91
CA ASP A 49 6.18 -19.51 11.37
C ASP A 49 6.94 -18.78 10.26
N HIS A 50 7.68 -19.50 9.42
CA HIS A 50 8.36 -18.95 8.27
C HIS A 50 7.37 -18.43 7.20
N ILE A 51 6.30 -19.18 6.90
CA ILE A 51 5.24 -18.76 5.95
C ILE A 51 4.51 -17.53 6.48
N VAL A 52 4.16 -17.49 7.77
CA VAL A 52 3.53 -16.33 8.40
C VAL A 52 4.47 -15.12 8.36
N SER A 53 5.75 -15.30 8.62
CA SER A 53 6.76 -14.23 8.55
C SER A 53 6.90 -13.66 7.14
N VAL A 54 6.92 -14.52 6.11
CA VAL A 54 6.97 -14.10 4.69
C VAL A 54 5.70 -13.37 4.29
N MET A 55 4.52 -13.84 4.69
CA MET A 55 3.24 -13.18 4.40
C MET A 55 3.09 -11.83 5.11
N LEU A 56 3.69 -11.65 6.30
CA LEU A 56 3.70 -10.37 7.03
C LEU A 56 4.74 -9.39 6.47
N SER A 57 5.80 -9.89 5.82
CA SER A 57 6.86 -9.07 5.22
C SER A 57 6.41 -8.39 3.92
N ASP A 58 5.36 -8.90 3.28
CA ASP A 58 4.84 -8.39 2.00
C ASP A 58 3.81 -7.24 2.16
N LYS A 59 3.50 -6.87 3.40
CA LYS A 59 2.57 -5.77 3.65
C LYS A 59 3.28 -4.43 3.42
N PRO A 60 2.75 -3.56 2.54
CA PRO A 60 3.33 -2.23 2.33
C PRO A 60 3.47 -1.47 3.65
N LYS A 61 4.61 -0.85 3.87
CA LYS A 61 4.88 -0.06 5.07
C LYS A 61 4.03 1.22 5.06
N SER A 62 3.13 1.38 6.04
CA SER A 62 2.37 2.62 6.22
C SER A 62 3.30 3.76 6.68
N LEU A 63 3.09 4.93 6.11
CA LEU A 63 3.65 6.23 6.52
C LEU A 63 2.67 7.02 7.38
N GLY A 64 1.42 6.55 7.51
CA GLY A 64 0.32 7.23 8.19
C GLY A 64 -0.54 8.08 7.27
N GLU A 65 -1.42 8.88 7.86
CA GLU A 65 -2.34 9.77 7.14
C GLU A 65 -1.63 11.05 6.68
N PHE A 66 -1.86 11.41 5.41
CA PHE A 66 -1.37 12.64 4.80
C PHE A 66 -2.52 13.52 4.30
N LYS A 67 -2.33 14.85 4.40
CA LYS A 67 -3.18 15.82 3.73
C LYS A 67 -2.77 15.89 2.26
N LEU A 68 -3.72 15.67 1.37
CA LEU A 68 -3.53 15.71 -0.07
C LEU A 68 -4.13 16.99 -0.64
N THR A 69 -3.37 17.65 -1.51
CA THR A 69 -3.81 18.75 -2.38
C THR A 69 -3.39 18.44 -3.81
N ALA A 70 -3.69 19.30 -4.77
CA ALA A 70 -3.27 19.08 -6.15
C ALA A 70 -2.78 20.37 -6.80
N TYR A 71 -1.90 20.22 -7.78
CA TYR A 71 -1.35 21.31 -8.60
C TYR A 71 -1.26 20.88 -10.07
N CYS A 72 -0.98 21.80 -10.97
CA CYS A 72 -0.62 21.53 -12.37
C CYS A 72 0.62 22.36 -12.75
N THR A 73 1.17 22.12 -13.93
CA THR A 73 2.38 22.82 -14.42
C THR A 73 2.11 24.20 -15.00
N CYS A 74 0.96 24.82 -14.70
CA CYS A 74 0.66 26.18 -15.18
C CYS A 74 1.31 27.26 -14.31
N SER A 75 1.40 28.48 -14.85
CA SER A 75 1.98 29.63 -14.13
C SER A 75 1.23 30.03 -12.87
N GLU A 76 -0.06 29.70 -12.75
CA GLU A 76 -0.84 29.98 -11.54
C GLU A 76 -0.48 29.05 -10.38
N CYS A 77 -0.03 27.80 -10.68
CA CYS A 77 0.38 26.83 -9.67
C CYS A 77 1.89 26.86 -9.38
N CYS A 78 2.72 27.17 -10.39
CA CYS A 78 4.16 27.00 -10.32
C CYS A 78 4.96 28.30 -10.52
N ASP A 79 4.29 29.43 -10.74
CA ASP A 79 4.95 30.74 -10.96
C ASP A 79 6.10 30.64 -12.00
N GLU A 80 7.32 31.01 -11.60
CA GLU A 80 8.51 30.96 -12.43
C GLU A 80 9.02 29.53 -12.72
N TYR A 81 8.53 28.52 -12.01
CA TYR A 81 8.88 27.10 -12.19
C TYR A 81 7.90 26.35 -13.10
N ALA A 82 7.06 27.05 -13.86
CA ALA A 82 6.11 26.46 -14.82
C ALA A 82 6.81 25.98 -16.11
N ASP A 83 7.95 25.32 -15.99
CA ASP A 83 8.77 24.79 -17.09
C ASP A 83 8.48 23.32 -17.46
N GLY A 84 7.61 22.69 -16.70
CA GLY A 84 7.23 21.29 -16.89
C GLY A 84 8.20 20.27 -16.28
N TYR A 85 9.18 20.72 -15.50
CA TYR A 85 10.11 19.86 -14.78
C TYR A 85 9.88 19.91 -13.27
N THR A 86 10.23 18.81 -12.60
CA THR A 86 10.13 18.66 -11.16
C THR A 86 11.42 19.14 -10.47
N ALA A 87 11.42 19.23 -9.15
CA ALA A 87 12.61 19.52 -8.35
C ALA A 87 13.76 18.52 -8.57
N THR A 88 13.46 17.31 -9.05
CA THR A 88 14.46 16.27 -9.42
C THR A 88 14.90 16.36 -10.87
N MET A 89 14.50 17.38 -11.60
CA MET A 89 14.79 17.58 -13.04
C MET A 89 14.24 16.45 -13.94
N THR A 90 13.18 15.80 -13.50
CA THR A 90 12.40 14.83 -14.32
C THR A 90 11.19 15.54 -14.91
N GLU A 91 10.68 15.06 -16.05
CA GLU A 91 9.45 15.57 -16.64
C GLU A 91 8.27 15.34 -15.71
N ALA A 92 7.54 16.38 -15.37
CA ALA A 92 6.38 16.35 -14.51
C ALA A 92 5.22 15.62 -15.22
N THR A 93 4.84 14.45 -14.71
CA THR A 93 3.85 13.57 -15.36
C THR A 93 2.62 13.40 -14.47
N PRO A 94 1.42 13.87 -14.92
CA PRO A 94 0.16 13.65 -14.20
C PRO A 94 -0.13 12.17 -13.95
N GLY A 95 -0.64 11.88 -12.73
CA GLY A 95 -0.91 10.51 -12.30
C GLY A 95 0.32 9.72 -11.84
N ARG A 96 1.52 10.29 -11.93
CA ARG A 96 2.78 9.73 -11.45
C ARG A 96 3.46 10.64 -10.43
N THR A 97 3.63 11.90 -10.78
CA THR A 97 4.43 12.86 -10.00
C THR A 97 3.66 13.39 -8.80
N ILE A 98 4.33 13.43 -7.66
CA ILE A 98 3.86 14.13 -6.46
C ILE A 98 4.95 15.03 -5.89
N ALA A 99 4.54 16.19 -5.35
CA ALA A 99 5.37 17.03 -4.52
C ALA A 99 5.22 16.62 -3.04
N VAL A 100 6.34 16.56 -2.33
CA VAL A 100 6.44 16.08 -0.96
C VAL A 100 7.41 16.95 -0.13
N ASP A 101 7.43 16.72 1.18
CA ASP A 101 8.57 17.14 2.01
C ASP A 101 9.65 16.06 1.91
N PRO A 102 10.83 16.34 1.31
CA PRO A 102 11.88 15.33 1.13
C PRO A 102 12.50 14.85 2.44
N ASN A 103 12.26 15.55 3.56
CA ASN A 103 12.66 15.08 4.89
C ASN A 103 11.73 13.98 5.44
N VAL A 104 10.52 13.87 4.90
CA VAL A 104 9.50 12.86 5.29
C VAL A 104 9.45 11.73 4.27
N ILE A 105 9.38 12.08 2.99
CA ILE A 105 9.39 11.12 1.87
C ILE A 105 10.56 11.51 0.95
N PRO A 106 11.68 10.78 0.97
CA PRO A 106 12.82 11.07 0.10
C PRO A 106 12.45 11.01 -1.38
N TYR A 107 13.10 11.84 -2.20
CA TYR A 107 12.91 11.80 -3.65
C TYR A 107 13.21 10.40 -4.23
N GLY A 108 12.48 10.03 -5.26
CA GLY A 108 12.52 8.72 -5.89
C GLY A 108 11.69 7.65 -5.18
N THR A 109 11.21 7.92 -3.95
CA THR A 109 10.34 6.96 -3.24
C THR A 109 9.03 6.77 -4.00
N LYS A 110 8.66 5.52 -4.24
CA LYS A 110 7.33 5.16 -4.74
C LYS A 110 6.39 4.98 -3.57
N VAL A 111 5.22 5.61 -3.64
CA VAL A 111 4.18 5.50 -2.62
C VAL A 111 2.86 5.07 -3.22
N ILE A 112 2.05 4.39 -2.43
CA ILE A 112 0.68 3.99 -2.77
C ILE A 112 -0.29 4.92 -2.03
N ILE A 113 -1.15 5.59 -2.78
CA ILE A 113 -2.23 6.46 -2.28
C ILE A 113 -3.52 6.02 -2.96
N ASN A 114 -4.53 5.62 -2.20
CA ASN A 114 -5.82 5.15 -2.73
C ASN A 114 -5.68 4.07 -3.83
N GLY A 115 -4.69 3.17 -3.68
CA GLY A 115 -4.42 2.07 -4.62
C GLY A 115 -3.63 2.46 -5.88
N ASN A 116 -3.27 3.73 -6.06
CA ASN A 116 -2.44 4.20 -7.17
C ASN A 116 -0.99 4.43 -6.71
N ILE A 117 -0.04 4.14 -7.60
CA ILE A 117 1.39 4.34 -7.34
C ILE A 117 1.81 5.71 -7.86
N PHE A 118 2.45 6.48 -6.98
CA PHE A 118 3.05 7.78 -7.28
C PHE A 118 4.54 7.77 -6.97
N VAL A 119 5.27 8.72 -7.55
CA VAL A 119 6.72 8.90 -7.32
C VAL A 119 6.96 10.28 -6.72
N ALA A 120 7.71 10.33 -5.63
CA ALA A 120 8.13 11.58 -4.99
C ALA A 120 9.25 12.21 -5.82
N GLU A 121 8.93 13.19 -6.66
CA GLU A 121 9.86 13.81 -7.61
C GLU A 121 9.91 15.33 -7.47
N ASP A 122 8.95 15.91 -6.75
CA ASP A 122 8.80 17.33 -6.65
C ASP A 122 8.69 17.82 -5.20
N CYS A 123 8.77 19.12 -4.99
CA CYS A 123 8.57 19.77 -3.70
C CYS A 123 7.90 21.14 -3.88
N GLY A 124 7.46 21.71 -2.77
CA GLY A 124 6.94 23.07 -2.71
C GLY A 124 7.20 23.70 -1.35
N GLU A 125 7.23 25.03 -1.28
CA GLU A 125 7.44 25.74 0.00
C GLU A 125 6.35 25.42 1.01
N ALA A 126 5.10 25.28 0.56
CA ALA A 126 3.94 24.95 1.38
C ALA A 126 3.79 23.44 1.66
N ILE A 127 4.60 22.59 1.01
CA ILE A 127 4.50 21.12 1.14
C ILE A 127 5.51 20.67 2.19
N LYS A 128 5.09 20.65 3.46
CA LYS A 128 5.89 20.29 4.63
C LYS A 128 5.19 19.27 5.51
N GLY A 129 6.00 18.39 6.12
CA GLY A 129 5.50 17.32 6.98
C GLY A 129 4.63 16.31 6.21
N ASN A 130 3.53 15.88 6.83
CA ASN A 130 2.59 14.94 6.25
C ASN A 130 1.64 15.62 5.25
N ARG A 131 2.20 16.26 4.22
CA ARG A 131 1.46 16.87 3.12
C ARG A 131 2.03 16.40 1.79
N ILE A 132 1.14 16.09 0.86
CA ILE A 132 1.45 15.71 -0.52
C ILE A 132 0.63 16.57 -1.47
N ASP A 133 1.25 17.00 -2.56
CA ASP A 133 0.60 17.72 -3.65
C ASP A 133 0.64 16.85 -4.92
N VAL A 134 -0.53 16.49 -5.45
CA VAL A 134 -0.66 15.55 -6.56
C VAL A 134 -0.69 16.33 -7.87
N LEU A 135 0.19 15.96 -8.81
CA LEU A 135 0.18 16.60 -10.12
C LEU A 135 -1.03 16.16 -10.95
N CYS A 136 -1.83 17.15 -11.36
CA CYS A 136 -2.97 17.00 -12.24
C CYS A 136 -2.66 17.48 -13.66
N ALA A 137 -3.45 17.02 -14.63
CA ALA A 137 -3.25 17.35 -16.04
C ALA A 137 -3.69 18.80 -16.39
N SER A 138 -4.54 19.42 -15.57
CA SER A 138 -5.00 20.80 -15.78
C SER A 138 -5.28 21.50 -14.46
N HIS A 139 -5.38 22.84 -14.52
CA HIS A 139 -5.74 23.67 -13.36
C HIS A 139 -7.13 23.32 -12.83
N GLU A 140 -8.11 23.15 -13.71
CA GLU A 140 -9.47 22.79 -13.30
C GLU A 140 -9.53 21.46 -12.56
N LEU A 141 -8.71 20.48 -12.97
CA LEU A 141 -8.64 19.20 -12.27
C LEU A 141 -7.97 19.34 -10.90
N ALA A 142 -6.97 20.20 -10.79
CA ALA A 142 -6.34 20.50 -9.50
C ALA A 142 -7.32 21.19 -8.53
N GLU A 143 -8.11 22.14 -9.02
CA GLU A 143 -9.16 22.78 -8.22
C GLU A 143 -10.25 21.79 -7.79
N GLN A 144 -10.71 20.93 -8.71
CA GLN A 144 -11.71 19.90 -8.41
C GLN A 144 -11.23 18.84 -7.42
N PHE A 145 -9.93 18.55 -7.39
CA PHE A 145 -9.33 17.62 -6.43
C PHE A 145 -9.53 18.12 -4.99
N GLY A 146 -9.39 19.41 -4.77
CA GLY A 146 -9.57 20.04 -3.47
C GLY A 146 -8.60 19.55 -2.41
N VAL A 147 -9.09 19.40 -1.17
CA VAL A 147 -8.33 18.89 -0.04
C VAL A 147 -8.90 17.54 0.38
N GLN A 148 -8.03 16.54 0.44
CA GLN A 148 -8.37 15.18 0.85
C GLN A 148 -7.41 14.70 1.95
N TYR A 149 -7.73 13.58 2.59
CA TYR A 149 -6.85 12.88 3.51
C TYR A 149 -6.83 11.41 3.14
N ALA A 150 -5.65 10.80 3.13
CA ALA A 150 -5.48 9.38 2.83
C ALA A 150 -4.30 8.79 3.57
N GLU A 151 -4.40 7.51 3.84
CA GLU A 151 -3.29 6.68 4.31
C GLU A 151 -2.30 6.47 3.15
N VAL A 152 -1.02 6.69 3.41
CA VAL A 152 0.07 6.57 2.44
C VAL A 152 0.95 5.38 2.80
N TYR A 153 1.29 4.58 1.81
CA TYR A 153 2.15 3.41 2.00
C TYR A 153 3.37 3.48 1.08
N ILE A 154 4.51 2.92 1.51
CA ILE A 154 5.66 2.72 0.62
C ILE A 154 5.33 1.56 -0.31
N ALA A 155 5.50 1.76 -1.63
CA ALA A 155 5.40 0.67 -2.59
C ALA A 155 6.65 -0.21 -2.48
N ASN A 156 6.46 -1.51 -2.27
CA ASN A 156 7.56 -2.48 -2.35
C ASN A 156 8.01 -2.58 -3.82
N GLU A 157 9.33 -2.65 -4.04
CA GLU A 157 9.91 -2.84 -5.37
C GLU A 157 9.66 -4.24 -5.90
#